data_636cb423dd76076028961a6b145821cd
#
_entry.id   636cb423dd76076028961a6b145821cd
#
_cell.length_a   1.000
_cell.length_b   1.000
_cell.length_c   1.000
_cell.angle_alpha   90.00
_cell.angle_beta   90.00
_cell.angle_gamma   90.00
#
_symmetry.space_group_name_H-M   'P 1'
#
loop_
_entity.id
_entity.type
_entity.pdbx_description
1 polymer ?
#
loop_
_entity_poly.entity_id
_entity_poly.type
_entity_poly.pdbx_seq_one_letter_code
_entity_poly.pdbx_strand_id
1 'polypeptide(L)'
;MKYMPKSRPLRQEHYRWMREGTPNFNDHVFRHIKELEFIARKEVKWVLPSTPIIRALEEMYRSYRSLVVLNTSGLFTGLLTTMKIVNYLGGGDLFQIVEKRHGYNLFNALSKEPVESIMEKNPITVYVDEGIKETLSRMVIYGAGIIPVLERDGRVISVITEHDLVKYLSGLASIGVKIRDVMSSPVITVNEDASLKEAMETMVRYGFRRTPVVSSDGAVVGLITAIDVVRGFGSHKLIERAVGGDIREVLSMPVADLMVRDVAVVHEEDDLVEAVNTMLSRNISSVLVVDEEGVLRGIVTERDVLYAILAPK
;
A
#
# COMPACT_ATOMS: atom_id res chain seq x y z
N MET A 1 -11.24 17.18 10.71
CA MET A 1 -11.82 16.31 9.66
C MET A 1 -10.98 15.06 9.64
N LYS A 2 -11.53 13.87 10.02
CA LYS A 2 -10.78 12.61 9.98
C LYS A 2 -10.49 12.30 8.51
N TYR A 3 -9.23 12.25 8.13
CA TYR A 3 -8.80 11.74 6.84
C TYR A 3 -9.09 10.23 6.82
N MET A 4 -10.21 9.85 6.25
CA MET A 4 -10.36 8.51 5.71
C MET A 4 -9.72 8.57 4.33
N PRO A 5 -8.72 7.72 4.00
CA PRO A 5 -8.37 7.52 2.62
C PRO A 5 -9.68 7.20 1.92
N LYS A 6 -10.03 8.00 0.89
CA LYS A 6 -11.21 7.69 0.07
C LYS A 6 -10.96 6.29 -0.45
N SER A 7 -11.62 5.30 0.16
CA SER A 7 -11.69 3.98 -0.43
C SER A 7 -12.12 4.22 -1.87
N ARG A 8 -11.43 3.62 -2.85
CA ARG A 8 -11.94 3.57 -4.22
C ARG A 8 -13.44 3.30 -4.12
N PRO A 9 -14.30 4.04 -4.83
CA PRO A 9 -15.66 3.61 -4.98
C PRO A 9 -15.55 2.19 -5.54
N LEU A 10 -15.98 1.22 -4.75
CA LEU A 10 -16.07 -0.16 -5.18
C LEU A 10 -16.91 -0.10 -6.45
N ARG A 11 -16.44 -0.71 -7.53
CA ARG A 11 -17.28 -0.90 -8.71
C ARG A 11 -18.45 -1.78 -8.26
N GLN A 12 -19.56 -1.15 -7.93
CA GLN A 12 -20.78 -1.86 -7.43
C GLN A 12 -21.23 -2.97 -8.39
N GLU A 13 -20.86 -2.85 -9.67
CA GLU A 13 -21.15 -3.79 -10.73
C GLU A 13 -20.48 -5.17 -10.54
N HIS A 14 -19.38 -5.24 -9.82
CA HIS A 14 -18.62 -6.48 -9.60
C HIS A 14 -18.92 -7.17 -8.26
N TYR A 15 -19.65 -6.51 -7.35
CA TYR A 15 -19.92 -7.04 -6.01
C TYR A 15 -21.42 -7.16 -5.78
N ARG A 16 -21.86 -8.35 -5.41
CA ARG A 16 -23.17 -8.52 -4.76
C ARG A 16 -23.01 -8.14 -3.30
N TRP A 17 -23.44 -6.94 -2.96
CA TRP A 17 -23.53 -6.51 -1.57
C TRP A 17 -24.68 -7.25 -0.88
N MET A 18 -24.46 -7.65 0.38
CA MET A 18 -25.58 -8.01 1.25
C MET A 18 -26.48 -6.78 1.49
N ARG A 19 -27.70 -6.97 1.94
CA ARG A 19 -28.64 -5.88 2.26
C ARG A 19 -28.08 -4.84 3.23
N GLU A 20 -27.09 -5.24 4.04
CA GLU A 20 -26.40 -4.38 5.02
C GLU A 20 -25.15 -3.69 4.46
N GLY A 21 -24.92 -3.74 3.16
CA GLY A 21 -23.77 -3.10 2.53
C GLY A 21 -22.43 -3.83 2.70
N THR A 22 -22.42 -5.05 3.24
CA THR A 22 -21.25 -5.90 3.34
C THR A 22 -21.05 -6.76 2.09
N PRO A 23 -19.80 -7.02 1.65
CA PRO A 23 -19.54 -7.89 0.51
C PRO A 23 -20.05 -9.31 0.77
N ASN A 24 -20.75 -9.89 -0.22
CA ASN A 24 -21.16 -11.28 -0.17
C ASN A 24 -20.05 -12.16 -0.76
N PHE A 25 -19.15 -12.64 0.07
CA PHE A 25 -18.09 -13.57 -0.33
C PHE A 25 -18.61 -15.00 -0.41
N ASN A 26 -18.03 -15.79 -1.35
CA ASN A 26 -18.39 -17.18 -1.53
C ASN A 26 -17.95 -18.03 -0.32
N ASP A 27 -18.89 -18.63 0.39
CA ASP A 27 -18.65 -19.39 1.62
C ASP A 27 -17.86 -20.71 1.38
N HIS A 28 -17.69 -21.15 0.13
CA HIS A 28 -16.93 -22.37 -0.19
C HIS A 28 -15.41 -22.24 0.04
N VAL A 29 -14.89 -21.02 0.15
CA VAL A 29 -13.46 -20.74 0.34
C VAL A 29 -13.06 -20.81 1.82
N PHE A 30 -14.00 -20.80 2.77
CA PHE A 30 -13.76 -20.53 4.19
C PHE A 30 -14.19 -21.64 5.12
N ARG A 31 -13.44 -22.75 5.18
CA ARG A 31 -13.84 -23.92 5.99
C ARG A 31 -12.97 -24.25 7.19
N HIS A 32 -11.88 -23.54 7.46
CA HIS A 32 -10.95 -23.92 8.54
C HIS A 32 -10.90 -22.91 9.69
N ILE A 33 -11.09 -23.43 10.90
CA ILE A 33 -10.84 -22.70 12.15
C ILE A 33 -9.33 -22.45 12.24
N LYS A 34 -8.89 -21.20 12.56
CA LYS A 34 -7.49 -20.79 12.72
C LYS A 34 -6.67 -20.61 11.43
N GLU A 35 -7.30 -20.34 10.30
CA GLU A 35 -6.58 -20.07 9.03
C GLU A 35 -5.62 -18.89 9.11
N LEU A 36 -5.91 -17.87 9.91
CA LEU A 36 -5.03 -16.71 10.10
C LEU A 36 -3.67 -17.09 10.68
N GLU A 37 -3.58 -18.16 11.51
CA GLU A 37 -2.30 -18.64 12.05
C GLU A 37 -1.36 -19.18 10.95
N PHE A 38 -1.92 -19.72 9.86
CA PHE A 38 -1.16 -20.26 8.73
C PHE A 38 -0.76 -19.22 7.70
N ILE A 39 -1.64 -18.22 7.47
CA ILE A 39 -1.51 -17.24 6.39
C ILE A 39 -0.71 -16.03 6.85
N ALA A 40 -0.91 -15.61 8.08
CA ALA A 40 -0.33 -14.40 8.60
C ALA A 40 1.19 -14.53 8.87
N ARG A 41 1.91 -13.45 8.58
CA ARG A 41 3.37 -13.39 8.76
C ARG A 41 3.74 -13.47 10.23
N LYS A 42 4.55 -14.46 10.60
CA LYS A 42 4.99 -14.69 11.99
C LYS A 42 6.04 -13.66 12.46
N GLU A 43 6.82 -13.08 11.55
CA GLU A 43 7.80 -12.06 11.88
C GLU A 43 7.19 -10.67 11.80
N VAL A 44 6.86 -10.10 12.95
CA VAL A 44 6.32 -8.75 13.08
C VAL A 44 7.44 -7.79 13.44
N LYS A 45 7.68 -6.80 12.60
CA LYS A 45 8.57 -5.68 12.95
C LYS A 45 7.79 -4.59 13.65
N TRP A 46 8.38 -4.09 14.71
CA TRP A 46 7.73 -3.08 15.55
C TRP A 46 8.71 -1.99 16.00
N VAL A 47 8.14 -0.88 16.40
CA VAL A 47 8.84 0.27 16.97
C VAL A 47 8.05 0.81 18.16
N LEU A 48 8.70 1.62 18.99
CA LEU A 48 8.02 2.36 20.05
C LEU A 48 7.38 3.64 19.49
N PRO A 49 6.33 4.20 20.13
CA PRO A 49 5.76 5.50 19.77
C PRO A 49 6.80 6.62 19.72
N SER A 50 7.76 6.60 20.63
CA SER A 50 8.86 7.58 20.74
C SER A 50 10.00 7.38 19.76
N THR A 51 9.97 6.32 18.93
CA THR A 51 11.03 6.07 17.95
C THR A 51 11.10 7.21 16.94
N PRO A 52 12.28 7.82 16.68
CA PRO A 52 12.44 8.83 15.65
C PRO A 52 12.09 8.28 14.26
N ILE A 53 11.51 9.12 13.39
CA ILE A 53 11.08 8.71 12.05
C ILE A 53 12.22 8.15 11.23
N ILE A 54 13.44 8.69 11.35
CA ILE A 54 14.61 8.15 10.63
C ILE A 54 14.83 6.67 10.94
N ARG A 55 14.73 6.27 12.21
CA ARG A 55 14.91 4.86 12.60
C ARG A 55 13.80 3.96 12.06
N ALA A 56 12.58 4.46 12.03
CA ALA A 56 11.47 3.73 11.41
C ALA A 56 11.67 3.57 9.89
N LEU A 57 12.19 4.58 9.21
CA LEU A 57 12.54 4.53 7.77
C LEU A 57 13.65 3.50 7.49
N GLU A 58 14.70 3.47 8.32
CA GLU A 58 15.79 2.49 8.22
C GLU A 58 15.30 1.06 8.40
N GLU A 59 14.35 0.83 9.33
CA GLU A 59 13.72 -0.49 9.49
C GLU A 59 12.84 -0.84 8.30
N MET A 60 12.03 0.11 7.79
CA MET A 60 11.17 -0.11 6.62
C MET A 60 11.98 -0.33 5.34
N TYR A 61 13.14 0.30 5.20
CA TYR A 61 14.04 0.09 4.06
C TYR A 61 14.41 -1.39 3.87
N ARG A 62 14.63 -2.11 4.98
CA ARG A 62 15.12 -3.50 4.97
C ARG A 62 14.13 -4.52 4.41
N SER A 63 12.83 -4.26 4.36
CA SER A 63 11.84 -5.11 3.66
C SER A 63 10.38 -4.92 4.11
N TYR A 64 10.04 -3.87 4.85
CA TYR A 64 8.72 -3.77 5.48
C TYR A 64 7.91 -2.62 4.91
N ARG A 65 6.66 -2.89 4.53
CA ARG A 65 5.71 -1.86 4.05
C ARG A 65 5.00 -1.14 5.20
N SER A 66 5.20 -1.63 6.42
CA SER A 66 4.62 -1.06 7.64
C SER A 66 5.36 -1.56 8.86
N LEU A 67 5.25 -0.82 9.95
CA LEU A 67 5.74 -1.20 11.28
C LEU A 67 4.58 -1.15 12.26
N VAL A 68 4.49 -2.19 13.09
CA VAL A 68 3.59 -2.21 14.24
C VAL A 68 4.17 -1.27 15.30
N VAL A 69 3.31 -0.49 15.95
CA VAL A 69 3.74 0.37 17.06
C VAL A 69 3.24 -0.24 18.36
N LEU A 70 4.19 -0.58 19.24
CA LEU A 70 3.93 -1.18 20.55
C LEU A 70 4.35 -0.21 21.66
N ASN A 71 3.60 -0.19 22.75
CA ASN A 71 4.04 0.52 23.96
C ASN A 71 5.14 -0.26 24.71
N THR A 72 5.64 0.30 25.79
CA THR A 72 6.69 -0.31 26.62
C THR A 72 6.27 -1.61 27.30
N SER A 73 4.96 -1.88 27.38
CA SER A 73 4.40 -3.14 27.88
C SER A 73 4.20 -4.20 26.77
N GLY A 74 4.60 -3.89 25.52
CA GLY A 74 4.46 -4.79 24.38
C GLY A 74 3.05 -4.85 23.80
N LEU A 75 2.15 -3.93 24.21
CA LEU A 75 0.78 -3.88 23.70
C LEU A 75 0.68 -2.99 22.47
N PHE A 76 -0.23 -3.35 21.56
CA PHE A 76 -0.49 -2.63 20.33
C PHE A 76 -1.04 -1.22 20.58
N THR A 77 -0.45 -0.23 19.93
CA THR A 77 -0.87 1.18 20.04
C THR A 77 -1.11 1.86 18.69
N GLY A 78 -0.64 1.26 17.59
CA GLY A 78 -0.83 1.84 16.28
C GLY A 78 -0.06 1.15 15.17
N LEU A 79 -0.18 1.71 13.98
CA LEU A 79 0.47 1.22 12.76
C LEU A 79 1.12 2.37 11.99
N LEU A 80 2.40 2.22 11.66
CA LEU A 80 3.09 3.12 10.74
C LEU A 80 3.14 2.47 9.35
N THR A 81 2.53 3.12 8.36
CA THR A 81 2.50 2.63 6.97
C THR A 81 3.34 3.51 6.05
N THR A 82 3.74 2.98 4.88
CA THR A 82 4.41 3.78 3.83
C THR A 82 3.62 5.03 3.46
N MET A 83 2.28 4.95 3.42
CA MET A 83 1.43 6.10 3.10
C MET A 83 1.44 7.20 4.17
N LYS A 84 1.59 6.85 5.45
CA LYS A 84 1.77 7.84 6.53
C LYS A 84 3.11 8.58 6.38
N ILE A 85 4.17 7.85 5.99
CA ILE A 85 5.47 8.44 5.67
C ILE A 85 5.37 9.38 4.45
N VAL A 86 4.76 8.92 3.35
CA VAL A 86 4.57 9.75 2.14
C VAL A 86 3.77 11.01 2.48
N ASN A 87 2.69 10.90 3.25
CA ASN A 87 1.90 12.03 3.69
C ASN A 87 2.75 13.03 4.51
N TYR A 88 3.55 12.53 5.44
CA TYR A 88 4.42 13.33 6.30
C TYR A 88 5.54 14.04 5.53
N LEU A 89 6.16 13.35 4.56
CA LEU A 89 7.34 13.86 3.83
C LEU A 89 7.00 14.80 2.67
N GLY A 90 5.73 15.11 2.39
CA GLY A 90 5.37 16.08 1.36
C GLY A 90 4.07 15.81 0.63
N GLY A 91 3.49 14.60 0.78
CA GLY A 91 2.31 14.20 0.02
C GLY A 91 0.97 14.71 0.56
N GLY A 92 0.89 15.19 1.80
CA GLY A 92 -0.40 15.56 2.37
C GLY A 92 -0.37 16.34 3.68
N ASP A 93 -1.46 16.28 4.43
CA ASP A 93 -1.71 17.14 5.61
C ASP A 93 -0.66 16.99 6.72
N LEU A 94 -0.05 15.82 6.88
CA LEU A 94 0.99 15.61 7.89
C LEU A 94 2.27 16.39 7.59
N PHE A 95 2.48 16.85 6.35
CA PHE A 95 3.61 17.70 5.99
C PHE A 95 3.62 19.02 6.76
N GLN A 96 2.49 19.48 7.25
CA GLN A 96 2.42 20.65 8.13
C GLN A 96 3.27 20.51 9.41
N ILE A 97 3.56 19.28 9.84
CA ILE A 97 4.45 19.03 10.99
C ILE A 97 5.88 19.42 10.59
N VAL A 98 6.33 19.03 9.40
CA VAL A 98 7.66 19.38 8.86
C VAL A 98 7.77 20.91 8.72
N GLU A 99 6.75 21.54 8.15
CA GLU A 99 6.70 22.98 7.96
C GLU A 99 6.73 23.73 9.30
N LYS A 100 5.76 23.45 10.17
CA LYS A 100 5.53 24.28 11.37
C LYS A 100 6.48 24.00 12.52
N ARG A 101 6.91 22.73 12.69
CA ARG A 101 7.80 22.36 13.82
C ARG A 101 9.27 22.35 13.44
N HIS A 102 9.57 22.09 12.16
CA HIS A 102 10.95 21.88 11.72
C HIS A 102 11.43 22.89 10.68
N GLY A 103 10.57 23.86 10.24
CA GLY A 103 10.96 24.89 9.27
C GLY A 103 11.53 24.31 7.98
N TYR A 104 10.96 23.21 7.49
CA TYR A 104 11.44 22.43 6.33
C TYR A 104 12.82 21.76 6.50
N ASN A 105 13.42 21.83 7.70
CA ASN A 105 14.70 21.16 7.95
C ASN A 105 14.52 19.64 7.98
N LEU A 106 15.03 18.96 6.96
CA LEU A 106 14.87 17.52 6.76
C LEU A 106 15.49 16.71 7.90
N PHE A 107 16.70 17.10 8.35
CA PHE A 107 17.37 16.38 9.44
C PHE A 107 16.57 16.43 10.74
N ASN A 108 16.07 17.61 11.12
CA ASN A 108 15.24 17.76 12.32
C ASN A 108 13.93 17.00 12.18
N ALA A 109 13.28 17.07 11.01
CA ALA A 109 12.03 16.35 10.74
C ALA A 109 12.19 14.82 10.88
N LEU A 110 13.31 14.28 10.45
CA LEU A 110 13.55 12.85 10.52
C LEU A 110 14.08 12.39 11.89
N SER A 111 14.95 13.18 12.53
CA SER A 111 15.67 12.77 13.75
C SER A 111 14.93 13.12 15.04
N LYS A 112 14.12 14.18 15.06
CA LYS A 112 13.44 14.68 16.26
C LYS A 112 11.95 14.36 16.33
N GLU A 113 11.29 14.12 15.18
CA GLU A 113 9.88 13.79 15.17
C GLU A 113 9.66 12.32 15.50
N PRO A 114 8.83 11.99 16.50
CA PRO A 114 8.55 10.61 16.87
C PRO A 114 7.46 9.99 15.98
N VAL A 115 7.48 8.67 15.85
CA VAL A 115 6.50 7.88 15.08
C VAL A 115 5.06 8.18 15.51
N GLU A 116 4.79 8.40 16.80
CA GLU A 116 3.45 8.67 17.32
C GLU A 116 2.77 9.90 16.73
N SER A 117 3.56 10.84 16.19
CA SER A 117 3.03 12.05 15.55
C SER A 117 2.34 11.77 14.23
N ILE A 118 2.71 10.67 13.56
CA ILE A 118 2.26 10.36 12.21
C ILE A 118 1.60 8.98 12.06
N MET A 119 1.75 8.08 13.04
CA MET A 119 1.17 6.74 12.99
C MET A 119 -0.36 6.77 12.93
N GLU A 120 -0.96 5.71 12.41
CA GLU A 120 -2.39 5.45 12.60
C GLU A 120 -2.61 4.93 14.01
N LYS A 121 -3.35 5.69 14.83
CA LYS A 121 -3.58 5.36 16.25
C LYS A 121 -4.68 4.33 16.48
N ASN A 122 -5.62 4.23 15.53
CA ASN A 122 -6.73 3.28 15.59
C ASN A 122 -6.84 2.55 14.24
N PRO A 123 -5.81 1.78 13.83
CA PRO A 123 -5.89 1.03 12.59
C PRO A 123 -6.89 -0.11 12.74
N ILE A 124 -7.36 -0.58 11.59
CA ILE A 124 -8.18 -1.78 11.54
C ILE A 124 -7.35 -2.98 11.97
N THR A 125 -7.90 -3.80 12.86
CA THR A 125 -7.29 -5.02 13.38
C THR A 125 -8.25 -6.19 13.26
N VAL A 126 -7.74 -7.40 13.36
CA VAL A 126 -8.52 -8.63 13.52
C VAL A 126 -7.96 -9.41 14.71
N TYR A 127 -8.80 -10.24 15.31
CA TYR A 127 -8.34 -11.16 16.36
C TYR A 127 -7.99 -12.51 15.74
N VAL A 128 -7.07 -13.23 16.38
CA VAL A 128 -6.58 -14.54 15.91
C VAL A 128 -7.69 -15.60 15.78
N ASP A 129 -8.76 -15.45 16.56
CA ASP A 129 -9.95 -16.31 16.55
C ASP A 129 -10.99 -15.89 15.51
N GLU A 130 -10.76 -14.80 14.77
CA GLU A 130 -11.57 -14.39 13.62
C GLU A 130 -11.08 -15.09 12.33
N GLY A 131 -11.96 -15.19 11.32
CA GLY A 131 -11.66 -15.88 10.07
C GLY A 131 -11.11 -14.98 8.96
N ILE A 132 -10.75 -15.63 7.85
CA ILE A 132 -10.32 -14.91 6.62
C ILE A 132 -11.45 -14.00 6.11
N LYS A 133 -12.71 -14.42 6.19
CA LYS A 133 -13.88 -13.67 5.72
C LYS A 133 -13.97 -12.31 6.42
N GLU A 134 -13.81 -12.27 7.73
CA GLU A 134 -13.79 -11.04 8.53
C GLU A 134 -12.61 -10.16 8.13
N THR A 135 -11.45 -10.75 7.97
CA THR A 135 -10.23 -10.06 7.54
C THR A 135 -10.41 -9.41 6.16
N LEU A 136 -10.90 -10.15 5.19
CA LEU A 136 -11.19 -9.67 3.84
C LEU A 136 -12.26 -8.58 3.84
N SER A 137 -13.36 -8.80 4.57
CA SER A 137 -14.41 -7.81 4.71
C SER A 137 -13.86 -6.49 5.24
N ARG A 138 -13.02 -6.53 6.27
CA ARG A 138 -12.38 -5.33 6.81
C ARG A 138 -11.39 -4.70 5.83
N MET A 139 -10.58 -5.48 5.11
CA MET A 139 -9.70 -4.95 4.06
C MET A 139 -10.48 -4.20 2.99
N VAL A 140 -11.61 -4.76 2.56
CA VAL A 140 -12.48 -4.18 1.53
C VAL A 140 -13.17 -2.91 2.04
N ILE A 141 -13.89 -3.01 3.16
CA ILE A 141 -14.72 -1.91 3.69
C ILE A 141 -13.86 -0.70 4.06
N TYR A 142 -12.70 -0.93 4.66
CA TYR A 142 -11.84 0.15 5.17
C TYR A 142 -10.66 0.48 4.25
N GLY A 143 -10.50 -0.21 3.13
CA GLY A 143 -9.39 0.01 2.22
C GLY A 143 -8.01 -0.36 2.80
N ALA A 144 -7.98 -1.21 3.85
CA ALA A 144 -6.75 -1.59 4.54
C ALA A 144 -6.00 -2.67 3.75
N GLY A 145 -4.78 -2.38 3.31
CA GLY A 145 -3.92 -3.37 2.60
C GLY A 145 -3.04 -4.20 3.54
N ILE A 146 -3.10 -3.91 4.84
CA ILE A 146 -2.43 -4.62 5.92
C ILE A 146 -3.25 -4.51 7.19
N ILE A 147 -3.39 -5.61 7.91
CA ILE A 147 -4.16 -5.68 9.16
C ILE A 147 -3.32 -6.41 10.21
N PRO A 148 -3.05 -5.79 11.38
CA PRO A 148 -2.48 -6.48 12.53
C PRO A 148 -3.44 -7.53 13.08
N VAL A 149 -2.92 -8.71 13.40
CA VAL A 149 -3.64 -9.81 14.04
C VAL A 149 -3.30 -9.80 15.52
N LEU A 150 -4.31 -9.66 16.36
CA LEU A 150 -4.16 -9.48 17.80
C LEU A 150 -4.69 -10.69 18.58
N GLU A 151 -4.13 -10.92 19.74
CA GLU A 151 -4.81 -11.62 20.82
C GLU A 151 -5.80 -10.72 21.54
N ARG A 152 -6.73 -11.32 22.29
CA ARG A 152 -7.75 -10.56 23.05
C ARG A 152 -7.16 -9.69 24.17
N ASP A 153 -5.93 -9.94 24.58
CA ASP A 153 -5.19 -9.14 25.56
C ASP A 153 -4.43 -7.95 24.95
N GLY A 154 -4.52 -7.76 23.62
CA GLY A 154 -3.90 -6.65 22.90
C GLY A 154 -2.46 -6.90 22.42
N ARG A 155 -1.93 -8.11 22.57
CA ARG A 155 -0.64 -8.50 21.97
C ARG A 155 -0.79 -8.75 20.48
N VAL A 156 0.20 -8.29 19.70
CA VAL A 156 0.27 -8.57 18.26
C VAL A 156 0.94 -9.93 18.06
N ILE A 157 0.25 -10.81 17.33
CA ILE A 157 0.78 -12.13 16.96
C ILE A 157 1.44 -12.07 15.60
N SER A 158 0.81 -11.34 14.66
CA SER A 158 1.22 -11.29 13.27
C SER A 158 0.61 -10.09 12.55
N VAL A 159 0.96 -9.95 11.28
CA VAL A 159 0.28 -9.04 10.34
C VAL A 159 -0.14 -9.85 9.12
N ILE A 160 -1.29 -9.50 8.54
CA ILE A 160 -1.79 -10.08 7.30
C ILE A 160 -1.91 -8.99 6.24
N THR A 161 -1.48 -9.29 5.01
CA THR A 161 -1.51 -8.36 3.89
C THR A 161 -2.34 -8.90 2.73
N GLU A 162 -2.73 -8.01 1.80
CA GLU A 162 -3.35 -8.41 0.54
C GLU A 162 -2.51 -9.46 -0.19
N HIS A 163 -1.17 -9.32 -0.17
CA HIS A 163 -0.24 -10.28 -0.78
C HIS A 163 -0.35 -11.69 -0.20
N ASP A 164 -0.42 -11.79 1.13
CA ASP A 164 -0.52 -13.07 1.82
C ASP A 164 -1.84 -13.78 1.46
N LEU A 165 -2.92 -13.02 1.31
CA LEU A 165 -4.21 -13.53 0.90
C LEU A 165 -4.25 -13.92 -0.58
N VAL A 166 -3.67 -13.11 -1.49
CA VAL A 166 -3.55 -13.48 -2.91
C VAL A 166 -2.77 -14.78 -3.05
N LYS A 167 -1.63 -14.90 -2.37
CA LYS A 167 -0.80 -16.11 -2.38
C LYS A 167 -1.57 -17.35 -1.88
N TYR A 168 -2.34 -17.21 -0.82
CA TYR A 168 -3.15 -18.29 -0.26
C TYR A 168 -4.31 -18.68 -1.18
N LEU A 169 -5.07 -17.71 -1.67
CA LEU A 169 -6.30 -17.93 -2.41
C LEU A 169 -6.04 -18.33 -3.88
N SER A 170 -4.94 -17.88 -4.49
CA SER A 170 -4.58 -18.26 -5.86
C SER A 170 -4.34 -19.74 -6.04
N GLY A 171 -3.92 -20.45 -4.99
CA GLY A 171 -3.79 -21.92 -4.98
C GLY A 171 -5.11 -22.69 -4.91
N LEU A 172 -6.22 -22.00 -4.57
CA LEU A 172 -7.51 -22.62 -4.30
C LEU A 172 -8.57 -22.36 -5.38
N ALA A 173 -8.35 -21.38 -6.26
CA ALA A 173 -9.38 -20.91 -7.18
C ALA A 173 -8.92 -20.92 -8.65
N SER A 174 -9.76 -21.44 -9.56
CA SER A 174 -9.72 -21.13 -10.98
C SER A 174 -10.36 -19.78 -11.21
N ILE A 175 -9.62 -18.79 -11.70
CA ILE A 175 -10.12 -17.42 -11.81
C ILE A 175 -10.99 -17.27 -13.05
N GLY A 176 -10.51 -17.67 -14.26
CA GLY A 176 -11.29 -17.69 -15.49
C GLY A 176 -11.97 -16.34 -15.83
N VAL A 177 -11.29 -15.23 -15.53
CA VAL A 177 -11.76 -13.86 -15.71
C VAL A 177 -10.72 -13.07 -16.50
N LYS A 178 -11.16 -12.28 -17.46
CA LYS A 178 -10.27 -11.44 -18.26
C LYS A 178 -9.78 -10.23 -17.44
N ILE A 179 -8.54 -9.80 -17.70
CA ILE A 179 -7.93 -8.65 -17.03
C ILE A 179 -8.76 -7.39 -17.23
N ARG A 180 -9.27 -7.14 -18.45
CA ARG A 180 -10.12 -5.97 -18.75
C ARG A 180 -11.37 -5.87 -17.86
N ASP A 181 -11.90 -7.00 -17.39
CA ASP A 181 -13.12 -7.04 -16.60
C ASP A 181 -12.90 -6.62 -15.14
N VAL A 182 -11.63 -6.66 -14.67
CA VAL A 182 -11.25 -6.40 -13.27
C VAL A 182 -10.26 -5.25 -13.10
N MET A 183 -9.52 -4.87 -14.14
CA MET A 183 -8.55 -3.78 -14.07
C MET A 183 -9.18 -2.46 -13.64
N SER A 184 -8.39 -1.62 -13.01
CA SER A 184 -8.78 -0.25 -12.72
C SER A 184 -8.44 0.65 -13.90
N SER A 185 -9.47 1.27 -14.49
CA SER A 185 -9.36 2.19 -15.63
C SER A 185 -10.40 3.35 -15.45
N PRO A 186 -10.10 4.60 -15.86
CA PRO A 186 -8.80 5.07 -16.32
C PRO A 186 -7.74 5.10 -15.22
N VAL A 187 -6.46 5.07 -15.59
CA VAL A 187 -5.33 5.13 -14.67
C VAL A 187 -4.90 6.58 -14.47
N ILE A 188 -4.67 6.97 -13.22
CA ILE A 188 -4.06 8.26 -12.89
C ILE A 188 -2.55 8.09 -12.99
N THR A 189 -1.92 8.91 -13.80
CA THR A 189 -0.48 8.92 -14.09
C THR A 189 0.16 10.24 -13.69
N VAL A 190 1.48 10.27 -13.61
CA VAL A 190 2.27 11.52 -13.58
C VAL A 190 3.26 11.50 -14.73
N ASN A 191 3.67 12.70 -15.18
CA ASN A 191 4.71 12.81 -16.20
C ASN A 191 6.09 12.51 -15.60
N GLU A 192 7.05 12.04 -16.38
CA GLU A 192 8.41 11.73 -15.91
C GLU A 192 9.16 12.96 -15.37
N ASP A 193 8.81 14.16 -15.87
CA ASP A 193 9.35 15.43 -15.42
C ASP A 193 8.62 15.99 -14.17
N ALA A 194 7.50 15.38 -13.76
CA ALA A 194 6.79 15.79 -12.57
C ALA A 194 7.71 15.69 -11.34
N SER A 195 7.51 16.59 -10.39
CA SER A 195 8.28 16.56 -9.15
C SER A 195 7.91 15.35 -8.28
N LEU A 196 8.86 14.88 -7.46
CA LEU A 196 8.59 13.86 -6.45
C LEU A 196 7.42 14.26 -5.56
N LYS A 197 7.32 15.55 -5.22
CA LYS A 197 6.19 16.10 -4.44
C LYS A 197 4.86 15.84 -5.13
N GLU A 198 4.73 16.15 -6.41
CA GLU A 198 3.51 15.93 -7.18
C GLU A 198 3.09 14.46 -7.22
N ALA A 199 4.04 13.56 -7.41
CA ALA A 199 3.77 12.12 -7.36
C ALA A 199 3.27 11.68 -5.98
N MET A 200 3.88 12.19 -4.90
CA MET A 200 3.48 11.90 -3.52
C MET A 200 2.09 12.49 -3.19
N GLU A 201 1.81 13.72 -3.62
CA GLU A 201 0.49 14.35 -3.47
C GLU A 201 -0.58 13.59 -4.24
N THR A 202 -0.26 13.10 -5.43
CA THR A 202 -1.16 12.24 -6.22
C THR A 202 -1.50 10.96 -5.48
N MET A 203 -0.48 10.27 -4.92
CA MET A 203 -0.70 9.06 -4.11
C MET A 203 -1.62 9.34 -2.91
N VAL A 204 -1.38 10.42 -2.16
CA VAL A 204 -2.17 10.74 -0.96
C VAL A 204 -3.58 11.20 -1.32
N ARG A 205 -3.73 12.06 -2.33
CA ARG A 205 -5.03 12.59 -2.77
C ARG A 205 -6.00 11.49 -3.20
N TYR A 206 -5.51 10.51 -3.94
CA TYR A 206 -6.34 9.43 -4.48
C TYR A 206 -6.30 8.14 -3.63
N GLY A 207 -5.52 8.11 -2.55
CA GLY A 207 -5.37 6.93 -1.70
C GLY A 207 -4.61 5.78 -2.40
N PHE A 208 -3.78 6.07 -3.39
CA PHE A 208 -2.99 5.08 -4.13
C PHE A 208 -1.62 4.91 -3.50
N ARG A 209 -1.09 3.70 -3.52
CA ARG A 209 0.28 3.41 -3.06
C ARG A 209 1.29 3.42 -4.20
N ARG A 210 0.84 3.72 -5.43
CA ARG A 210 1.65 3.71 -6.66
C ARG A 210 1.00 4.56 -7.75
N THR A 211 1.85 5.11 -8.61
CA THR A 211 1.41 5.94 -9.74
C THR A 211 2.29 5.60 -10.94
N PRO A 212 1.71 5.14 -12.07
CA PRO A 212 2.46 4.97 -13.30
C PRO A 212 3.02 6.31 -13.78
N VAL A 213 4.22 6.26 -14.33
CA VAL A 213 4.92 7.42 -14.88
C VAL A 213 4.92 7.28 -16.40
N VAL A 214 4.52 8.36 -17.06
CA VAL A 214 4.44 8.43 -18.52
C VAL A 214 5.34 9.52 -19.07
N SER A 215 5.83 9.32 -20.28
CA SER A 215 6.53 10.36 -21.06
C SER A 215 5.55 11.39 -21.63
N SER A 216 6.07 12.42 -22.24
CA SER A 216 5.26 13.50 -22.83
C SER A 216 4.33 13.03 -23.97
N ASP A 217 4.65 11.92 -24.64
CA ASP A 217 3.82 11.27 -25.66
C ASP A 217 2.84 10.23 -25.10
N GLY A 218 2.81 10.06 -23.75
CA GLY A 218 1.88 9.16 -23.05
C GLY A 218 2.34 7.71 -22.93
N ALA A 219 3.55 7.38 -23.37
CA ALA A 219 4.09 6.05 -23.20
C ALA A 219 4.49 5.79 -21.72
N VAL A 220 4.28 4.58 -21.24
CA VAL A 220 4.72 4.19 -19.89
C VAL A 220 6.23 4.09 -19.85
N VAL A 221 6.86 4.88 -18.97
CA VAL A 221 8.31 4.91 -18.77
C VAL A 221 8.74 4.41 -17.39
N GLY A 222 7.79 4.23 -16.48
CA GLY A 222 8.09 3.74 -15.13
C GLY A 222 6.88 3.65 -14.21
N LEU A 223 7.18 3.30 -12.98
CA LEU A 223 6.23 3.26 -11.86
C LEU A 223 6.90 3.82 -10.63
N ILE A 224 6.27 4.77 -9.95
CA ILE A 224 6.68 5.25 -8.63
C ILE A 224 5.73 4.72 -7.57
N THR A 225 6.26 4.23 -6.46
CA THR A 225 5.46 3.70 -5.36
C THR A 225 5.83 4.33 -4.02
N ALA A 226 4.92 4.24 -3.06
CA ALA A 226 5.16 4.72 -1.69
C ALA A 226 6.37 4.03 -1.03
N ILE A 227 6.67 2.77 -1.39
CA ILE A 227 7.83 2.07 -0.85
C ILE A 227 9.14 2.58 -1.46
N ASP A 228 9.14 3.07 -2.70
CA ASP A 228 10.33 3.65 -3.32
C ASP A 228 10.71 4.94 -2.61
N VAL A 229 9.73 5.77 -2.27
CA VAL A 229 9.94 6.97 -1.44
C VAL A 229 10.54 6.59 -0.08
N VAL A 230 9.91 5.63 0.63
CA VAL A 230 10.40 5.17 1.94
C VAL A 230 11.82 4.61 1.84
N ARG A 231 12.12 3.80 0.82
CA ARG A 231 13.46 3.26 0.58
C ARG A 231 14.48 4.33 0.24
N GLY A 232 14.10 5.34 -0.53
CA GLY A 232 14.96 6.46 -0.86
C GLY A 232 15.43 7.23 0.38
N PHE A 233 14.52 7.51 1.31
CA PHE A 233 14.87 8.15 2.59
C PHE A 233 15.56 7.18 3.56
N GLY A 234 15.07 5.94 3.70
CA GLY A 234 15.63 4.94 4.62
C GLY A 234 17.03 4.45 4.24
N SER A 235 17.40 4.53 2.96
CA SER A 235 18.78 4.28 2.48
C SER A 235 19.68 5.50 2.58
N HIS A 236 19.19 6.62 3.05
CA HIS A 236 19.82 7.94 3.12
C HIS A 236 20.08 8.62 1.75
N LYS A 237 19.86 7.95 0.62
CA LYS A 237 20.12 8.51 -0.73
C LYS A 237 19.39 9.84 -0.99
N LEU A 238 18.14 9.95 -0.54
CA LEU A 238 17.36 11.18 -0.69
C LEU A 238 17.78 12.24 0.34
N ILE A 239 18.26 11.83 1.52
CA ILE A 239 18.74 12.75 2.55
C ILE A 239 20.01 13.45 2.08
N GLU A 240 20.93 12.72 1.42
CA GLU A 240 22.18 13.26 0.87
C GLU A 240 21.94 14.27 -0.26
N ARG A 241 20.77 14.24 -0.92
CA ARG A 241 20.39 15.21 -1.94
C ARG A 241 19.95 16.56 -1.38
N ALA A 242 19.56 16.63 -0.13
CA ALA A 242 19.22 17.87 0.57
C ALA A 242 20.50 18.58 1.07
N VAL A 243 21.30 19.12 0.16
CA VAL A 243 22.61 19.73 0.48
C VAL A 243 22.47 20.91 1.43
N GLY A 244 21.42 21.72 1.29
CA GLY A 244 21.06 22.80 2.22
C GLY A 244 20.28 22.33 3.46
N GLY A 245 19.99 21.03 3.54
CA GLY A 245 19.16 20.46 4.61
C GLY A 245 17.67 20.74 4.51
N ASP A 246 17.23 21.34 3.42
CA ASP A 246 15.82 21.65 3.17
C ASP A 246 15.15 20.50 2.41
N ILE A 247 14.07 19.94 2.94
CA ILE A 247 13.31 18.85 2.31
C ILE A 247 12.79 19.22 0.91
N ARG A 248 12.53 20.51 0.65
CA ARG A 248 12.03 20.99 -0.64
C ARG A 248 13.02 20.76 -1.79
N GLU A 249 14.33 20.66 -1.50
CA GLU A 249 15.34 20.27 -2.49
C GLU A 249 15.09 18.85 -3.02
N VAL A 250 14.75 17.92 -2.14
CA VAL A 250 14.38 16.54 -2.50
C VAL A 250 13.02 16.49 -3.18
N LEU A 251 12.05 17.25 -2.68
CA LEU A 251 10.70 17.25 -3.21
C LEU A 251 10.58 17.83 -4.62
N SER A 252 11.50 18.71 -5.01
CA SER A 252 11.54 19.31 -6.35
C SER A 252 12.23 18.45 -7.41
N MET A 253 12.88 17.33 -7.01
CA MET A 253 13.54 16.46 -7.98
C MET A 253 12.54 15.77 -8.91
N PRO A 254 12.90 15.46 -10.16
CA PRO A 254 12.04 14.71 -11.08
C PRO A 254 11.72 13.31 -10.54
N VAL A 255 10.49 12.86 -10.73
CA VAL A 255 10.07 11.50 -10.36
C VAL A 255 10.90 10.43 -11.07
N ALA A 256 11.38 10.74 -12.28
CA ALA A 256 12.26 9.89 -13.08
C ALA A 256 13.55 9.45 -12.37
N ASP A 257 14.02 10.23 -11.37
CA ASP A 257 15.21 9.91 -10.57
C ASP A 257 14.98 8.80 -9.53
N LEU A 258 13.72 8.51 -9.20
CA LEU A 258 13.35 7.53 -8.16
C LEU A 258 12.46 6.40 -8.67
N MET A 259 11.76 6.58 -9.78
CA MET A 259 10.85 5.57 -10.32
C MET A 259 11.55 4.27 -10.70
N VAL A 260 10.82 3.17 -10.67
CA VAL A 260 11.26 1.89 -11.22
C VAL A 260 10.91 1.88 -12.72
N ARG A 261 11.92 1.62 -13.58
CA ARG A 261 11.76 1.60 -15.04
C ARG A 261 11.35 0.22 -15.58
N ASP A 262 11.81 -0.87 -14.93
CA ASP A 262 11.43 -2.23 -15.29
C ASP A 262 10.04 -2.56 -14.72
N VAL A 263 8.99 -2.11 -15.40
CA VAL A 263 7.59 -2.31 -14.99
C VAL A 263 7.05 -3.61 -15.58
N ALA A 264 6.35 -4.38 -14.77
CA ALA A 264 5.61 -5.53 -15.24
C ALA A 264 4.34 -5.10 -15.96
N VAL A 265 4.18 -5.61 -17.19
CA VAL A 265 2.99 -5.37 -18.01
C VAL A 265 2.29 -6.69 -18.35
N VAL A 266 0.98 -6.61 -18.57
CA VAL A 266 0.10 -7.68 -19.07
C VAL A 266 -0.87 -7.09 -20.08
N HIS A 267 -1.47 -7.92 -20.94
CA HIS A 267 -2.46 -7.45 -21.90
C HIS A 267 -3.87 -7.52 -21.33
N GLU A 268 -4.73 -6.61 -21.75
CA GLU A 268 -6.12 -6.54 -21.26
C GLU A 268 -6.94 -7.78 -21.62
N GLU A 269 -6.57 -8.51 -22.68
CA GLU A 269 -7.20 -9.75 -23.12
C GLU A 269 -6.67 -11.00 -22.41
N ASP A 270 -5.60 -10.90 -21.62
CA ASP A 270 -5.06 -12.04 -20.88
C ASP A 270 -6.03 -12.50 -19.78
N ASP A 271 -5.84 -13.74 -19.32
CA ASP A 271 -6.51 -14.21 -18.11
C ASP A 271 -5.88 -13.56 -16.86
N LEU A 272 -6.70 -13.28 -15.85
CA LEU A 272 -6.24 -12.69 -14.59
C LEU A 272 -5.15 -13.52 -13.91
N VAL A 273 -5.09 -14.82 -14.19
CA VAL A 273 -4.02 -15.73 -13.71
C VAL A 273 -2.65 -15.25 -14.13
N GLU A 274 -2.49 -14.65 -15.32
CA GLU A 274 -1.20 -14.11 -15.79
C GLU A 274 -0.75 -12.93 -14.92
N ALA A 275 -1.67 -12.05 -14.54
CA ALA A 275 -1.38 -10.96 -13.61
C ALA A 275 -0.98 -11.51 -12.23
N VAL A 276 -1.68 -12.53 -11.72
CA VAL A 276 -1.36 -13.18 -10.44
C VAL A 276 0.01 -13.83 -10.48
N ASN A 277 0.31 -14.63 -11.51
CA ASN A 277 1.60 -15.29 -11.68
C ASN A 277 2.75 -14.28 -11.75
N THR A 278 2.55 -13.20 -12.49
CA THR A 278 3.53 -12.12 -12.61
C THR A 278 3.75 -11.42 -11.26
N MET A 279 2.68 -11.11 -10.51
CA MET A 279 2.80 -10.51 -9.18
C MET A 279 3.54 -11.41 -8.21
N LEU A 280 3.23 -12.71 -8.18
CA LEU A 280 3.83 -13.67 -7.25
C LEU A 280 5.29 -13.96 -7.61
N SER A 281 5.61 -14.22 -8.89
CA SER A 281 6.96 -14.56 -9.35
C SER A 281 7.94 -13.39 -9.19
N ARG A 282 7.49 -12.15 -9.47
CA ARG A 282 8.31 -10.94 -9.31
C ARG A 282 8.22 -10.30 -7.91
N ASN A 283 7.43 -10.87 -7.01
CA ASN A 283 7.16 -10.33 -5.66
C ASN A 283 6.72 -8.85 -5.69
N ILE A 284 5.83 -8.53 -6.63
CA ILE A 284 5.23 -7.20 -6.80
C ILE A 284 3.73 -7.26 -6.52
N SER A 285 3.11 -6.11 -6.27
CA SER A 285 1.71 -6.03 -5.84
C SER A 285 0.81 -5.36 -6.87
N SER A 286 1.29 -5.21 -8.10
CA SER A 286 0.51 -4.73 -9.24
C SER A 286 1.23 -4.98 -10.55
N VAL A 287 0.46 -5.03 -11.63
CA VAL A 287 0.92 -5.01 -13.01
C VAL A 287 0.19 -3.91 -13.77
N LEU A 288 0.85 -3.29 -14.73
CA LEU A 288 0.21 -2.37 -15.66
C LEU A 288 -0.46 -3.16 -16.78
N VAL A 289 -1.57 -2.64 -17.26
CA VAL A 289 -2.33 -3.28 -18.35
C VAL A 289 -2.20 -2.42 -19.60
N VAL A 290 -1.78 -3.04 -20.68
CA VAL A 290 -1.61 -2.38 -21.98
C VAL A 290 -2.45 -3.08 -23.04
N ASP A 291 -2.75 -2.37 -24.12
CA ASP A 291 -3.34 -2.95 -25.33
C ASP A 291 -2.24 -3.58 -26.25
N GLU A 292 -2.65 -4.03 -27.43
CA GLU A 292 -1.74 -4.62 -28.43
C GLU A 292 -0.70 -3.62 -28.96
N GLU A 293 -1.02 -2.33 -28.94
CA GLU A 293 -0.12 -1.24 -29.32
C GLU A 293 0.81 -0.79 -28.16
N GLY A 294 0.67 -1.35 -26.97
CA GLY A 294 1.46 -1.02 -25.79
C GLY A 294 0.97 0.23 -25.05
N VAL A 295 -0.21 0.74 -25.36
CA VAL A 295 -0.80 1.90 -24.68
C VAL A 295 -1.39 1.49 -23.34
N LEU A 296 -1.14 2.31 -22.30
CA LEU A 296 -1.66 2.07 -20.94
C LEU A 296 -3.19 2.12 -20.91
N ARG A 297 -3.82 1.00 -20.58
CA ARG A 297 -5.27 0.82 -20.48
C ARG A 297 -5.75 0.74 -19.04
N GLY A 298 -4.94 0.16 -18.15
CA GLY A 298 -5.36 -0.11 -16.80
C GLY A 298 -4.20 -0.45 -15.86
N ILE A 299 -4.58 -0.78 -14.64
CA ILE A 299 -3.71 -1.34 -13.62
C ILE A 299 -4.48 -2.42 -12.86
N VAL A 300 -3.84 -3.57 -12.64
CA VAL A 300 -4.34 -4.63 -11.75
C VAL A 300 -3.48 -4.65 -10.50
N THR A 301 -4.12 -4.68 -9.34
CA THR A 301 -3.48 -4.76 -8.03
C THR A 301 -3.91 -6.05 -7.31
N GLU A 302 -3.19 -6.42 -6.25
CA GLU A 302 -3.58 -7.54 -5.38
C GLU A 302 -5.03 -7.42 -4.90
N ARG A 303 -5.51 -6.20 -4.64
CA ARG A 303 -6.91 -5.95 -4.25
C ARG A 303 -7.88 -6.32 -5.35
N ASP A 304 -7.61 -5.96 -6.60
CA ASP A 304 -8.46 -6.31 -7.75
C ASP A 304 -8.52 -7.83 -7.92
N VAL A 305 -7.39 -8.53 -7.71
CA VAL A 305 -7.31 -10.00 -7.71
C VAL A 305 -8.16 -10.62 -6.60
N LEU A 306 -8.02 -10.12 -5.36
CA LEU A 306 -8.83 -10.61 -4.23
C LEU A 306 -10.32 -10.46 -4.51
N TYR A 307 -10.73 -9.36 -5.09
CA TYR A 307 -12.10 -9.12 -5.45
C TYR A 307 -12.59 -10.10 -6.53
N ALA A 308 -11.79 -10.33 -7.57
CA ALA A 308 -12.15 -11.26 -8.63
C ALA A 308 -12.29 -12.71 -8.13
N ILE A 309 -11.40 -13.14 -7.21
CA ILE A 309 -11.46 -14.48 -6.60
C ILE A 309 -12.69 -14.64 -5.71
N LEU A 310 -13.08 -13.59 -5.01
CA LEU A 310 -14.12 -13.63 -3.98
C LEU A 310 -15.51 -13.27 -4.48
N ALA A 311 -15.62 -12.63 -5.66
CA ALA A 311 -16.90 -12.34 -6.28
C ALA A 311 -17.61 -13.64 -6.65
N PRO A 312 -18.88 -13.82 -6.28
CA PRO A 312 -19.65 -14.96 -6.74
C PRO A 312 -19.79 -14.89 -8.27
N LYS A 313 -19.51 -16.00 -8.94
CA LYS A 313 -19.74 -16.17 -10.38
C LYS A 313 -21.23 -16.12 -10.69
#